data_32c48c956ad8480eb0790c1670da8e4d
#
_entry.id   32c48c956ad8480eb0790c1670da8e4d
#
_cell.length_a   1.000
_cell.length_b   1.000
_cell.length_c   1.000
_cell.angle_alpha   90.00
_cell.angle_beta   90.00
_cell.angle_gamma   90.00
#
_symmetry.space_group_name_H-M   'P 1'
#
loop_
_entity.id
_entity.type
_entity.pdbx_description
1 polymer ?
#
loop_
_entity_poly.entity_id
_entity_poly.type
_entity_poly.pdbx_seq_one_letter_code
_entity_poly.pdbx_strand_id
1 'polypeptide(L)'
;MNAPLVGPSGRSPHWVANAVLATIAGIGRSLDVALQAATGGASRRRSADRQLLEEFILPTFSLDRSIKRVLFCGCARYTQAYEGLFPHSEYWTLDPSPRRQRFGSKLHVVDRLEALHRHAVGPLDLIICNGVLGWGINDTEQAEAAIRAAHAALASRGRLLLGWNDVAPRNRVRPEHITALAAFTPAPLSHFGARVRVPGWHRHVFDFYRKA
;
A
#
# COMPACT_ATOMS: atom_id res chain seq x y z
N MET A 1 14.35 -31.07 -44.85
CA MET A 1 13.48 -29.87 -44.70
C MET A 1 12.77 -30.00 -43.34
N ASN A 2 13.31 -29.35 -42.31
CA ASN A 2 12.73 -29.35 -40.94
C ASN A 2 12.03 -28.02 -40.72
N ALA A 3 10.71 -28.06 -40.51
CA ALA A 3 9.93 -26.90 -40.13
C ALA A 3 10.17 -26.58 -38.66
N PRO A 4 10.26 -25.31 -38.26
CA PRO A 4 10.41 -24.91 -36.85
C PRO A 4 9.06 -25.03 -36.13
N LEU A 5 9.07 -25.65 -34.95
CA LEU A 5 7.96 -25.69 -34.01
C LEU A 5 7.76 -24.28 -33.41
N VAL A 6 6.61 -23.67 -33.71
CA VAL A 6 6.16 -22.43 -33.08
C VAL A 6 5.67 -22.79 -31.69
N GLY A 7 6.43 -22.36 -30.67
CA GLY A 7 6.02 -22.46 -29.26
C GLY A 7 4.87 -21.50 -28.95
N PRO A 8 4.03 -21.79 -27.91
CA PRO A 8 2.88 -20.97 -27.58
C PRO A 8 3.32 -19.58 -27.09
N SER A 9 2.78 -18.56 -27.74
CA SER A 9 2.96 -17.15 -27.44
C SER A 9 2.73 -16.87 -25.96
N GLY A 10 3.78 -16.35 -25.29
CA GLY A 10 3.72 -15.91 -23.90
C GLY A 10 2.67 -14.84 -23.70
N ARG A 11 1.59 -15.16 -23.04
CA ARG A 11 0.61 -14.20 -22.56
C ARG A 11 1.25 -13.41 -21.40
N SER A 12 1.27 -12.09 -21.51
CA SER A 12 1.87 -11.21 -20.49
C SER A 12 1.17 -11.40 -19.11
N PRO A 13 1.90 -11.24 -18.00
CA PRO A 13 1.36 -11.48 -16.65
C PRO A 13 0.19 -10.56 -16.24
N HIS A 14 -0.09 -9.52 -17.01
CA HIS A 14 -1.18 -8.59 -16.76
C HIS A 14 -2.59 -9.17 -16.81
N TRP A 15 -2.82 -10.23 -17.58
CA TRP A 15 -4.15 -10.86 -17.64
C TRP A 15 -4.48 -11.66 -16.37
N VAL A 16 -3.47 -12.25 -15.72
CA VAL A 16 -3.65 -12.99 -14.46
C VAL A 16 -4.02 -12.01 -13.35
N ALA A 17 -3.32 -10.87 -13.25
CA ALA A 17 -3.66 -9.83 -12.28
C ALA A 17 -5.07 -9.29 -12.51
N ASN A 18 -5.46 -9.04 -13.75
CA ASN A 18 -6.82 -8.59 -14.09
C ASN A 18 -7.88 -9.69 -13.84
N ALA A 19 -7.59 -10.94 -14.08
CA ALA A 19 -8.49 -12.05 -13.78
C ALA A 19 -8.66 -12.24 -12.27
N VAL A 20 -7.58 -12.15 -11.50
CA VAL A 20 -7.61 -12.20 -10.03
C VAL A 20 -8.41 -11.02 -9.47
N LEU A 21 -8.19 -9.80 -9.95
CA LEU A 21 -8.96 -8.62 -9.55
C LEU A 21 -10.44 -8.74 -9.92
N ALA A 22 -10.77 -9.28 -11.09
CA ALA A 22 -12.15 -9.54 -11.51
C ALA A 22 -12.81 -10.64 -10.67
N THR A 23 -12.08 -11.68 -10.30
CA THR A 23 -12.55 -12.77 -9.45
C THR A 23 -12.76 -12.27 -8.02
N ILE A 24 -11.83 -11.48 -7.47
CA ILE A 24 -11.94 -10.85 -6.14
C ILE A 24 -13.16 -9.92 -6.11
N ALA A 25 -13.35 -9.08 -7.12
CA ALA A 25 -14.52 -8.21 -7.24
C ALA A 25 -15.83 -8.99 -7.38
N GLY A 26 -15.79 -10.18 -7.97
CA GLY A 26 -16.92 -11.10 -8.10
C GLY A 26 -17.26 -11.81 -6.80
N ILE A 27 -16.26 -12.37 -6.13
CA ILE A 27 -16.41 -13.06 -4.83
C ILE A 27 -16.83 -12.06 -3.73
N GLY A 28 -16.21 -10.89 -3.70
CA GLY A 28 -16.59 -9.83 -2.75
C GLY A 28 -18.05 -9.40 -2.90
N ARG A 29 -18.55 -9.27 -4.12
CA ARG A 29 -19.98 -8.97 -4.37
C ARG A 29 -20.92 -10.08 -3.91
N SER A 30 -20.54 -11.32 -4.09
CA SER A 30 -21.37 -12.47 -3.67
C SER A 30 -21.39 -12.64 -2.16
N LEU A 31 -20.26 -12.43 -1.48
CA LEU A 31 -20.18 -12.47 -0.02
C LEU A 31 -20.88 -11.26 0.64
N ASP A 32 -20.74 -10.06 0.07
CA ASP A 32 -21.43 -8.86 0.57
C ASP A 32 -22.97 -8.99 0.45
N VAL A 33 -23.47 -9.57 -0.65
CA VAL A 33 -24.91 -9.82 -0.82
C VAL A 33 -25.41 -10.85 0.20
N ALA A 34 -24.65 -11.92 0.45
CA ALA A 34 -25.00 -12.92 1.44
C ALA A 34 -24.97 -12.38 2.86
N LEU A 35 -23.96 -11.56 3.21
CA LEU A 35 -23.82 -10.94 4.53
C LEU A 35 -24.88 -9.84 4.78
N GLN A 36 -25.25 -9.07 3.76
CA GLN A 36 -26.33 -8.10 3.84
C GLN A 36 -27.70 -8.75 4.05
N ALA A 37 -27.94 -9.90 3.42
CA ALA A 37 -29.14 -10.68 3.64
C ALA A 37 -29.22 -11.24 5.06
N ALA A 38 -28.07 -11.56 5.69
CA ALA A 38 -28.01 -12.17 7.02
C ALA A 38 -28.04 -11.15 8.17
N THR A 39 -27.55 -9.90 7.96
CA THR A 39 -27.33 -8.94 9.07
C THR A 39 -28.29 -7.75 9.06
N GLY A 40 -29.12 -7.56 8.03
CA GLY A 40 -30.11 -6.47 7.96
C GLY A 40 -29.55 -5.04 8.09
N GLY A 41 -28.23 -4.87 8.08
CA GLY A 41 -27.52 -3.63 8.30
C GLY A 41 -26.75 -3.18 7.08
N ALA A 42 -26.79 -1.89 6.78
CA ALA A 42 -25.99 -1.24 5.72
C ALA A 42 -24.49 -1.33 6.05
N SER A 43 -23.89 -2.48 5.79
CA SER A 43 -22.42 -2.62 5.76
C SER A 43 -21.92 -1.68 4.66
N ARG A 44 -21.21 -0.61 5.03
CA ARG A 44 -20.51 0.25 4.06
C ARG A 44 -19.61 -0.67 3.27
N ARG A 45 -19.97 -0.93 2.00
CA ARG A 45 -19.17 -1.77 1.10
C ARG A 45 -17.73 -1.31 1.14
N ARG A 46 -16.81 -2.20 1.48
CA ARG A 46 -15.39 -1.92 1.37
C ARG A 46 -15.08 -1.63 -0.09
N SER A 47 -14.32 -0.59 -0.37
CA SER A 47 -13.86 -0.33 -1.74
C SER A 47 -12.90 -1.43 -2.20
N ALA A 48 -12.83 -1.68 -3.51
CA ALA A 48 -11.99 -2.75 -4.06
C ALA A 48 -10.50 -2.57 -3.72
N ASP A 49 -10.02 -1.33 -3.64
CA ASP A 49 -8.66 -1.00 -3.21
C ASP A 49 -8.42 -1.39 -1.76
N ARG A 50 -9.38 -1.15 -0.88
CA ARG A 50 -9.28 -1.58 0.51
C ARG A 50 -9.32 -3.09 0.66
N GLN A 51 -10.18 -3.77 -0.08
CA GLN A 51 -10.21 -5.24 -0.08
C GLN A 51 -8.88 -5.81 -0.53
N LEU A 52 -8.33 -5.30 -1.63
CA LEU A 52 -7.02 -5.73 -2.12
C LEU A 52 -5.91 -5.48 -1.09
N LEU A 53 -5.91 -4.31 -0.44
CA LEU A 53 -4.95 -3.99 0.60
C LEU A 53 -5.05 -4.94 1.78
N GLU A 54 -6.26 -5.09 2.36
CA GLU A 54 -6.49 -5.80 3.61
C GLU A 54 -6.42 -7.33 3.47
N GLU A 55 -6.87 -7.87 2.34
CA GLU A 55 -7.00 -9.33 2.15
C GLU A 55 -5.79 -9.95 1.43
N PHE A 56 -4.98 -9.15 0.72
CA PHE A 56 -3.87 -9.67 -0.08
C PHE A 56 -2.54 -8.96 0.16
N ILE A 57 -2.48 -7.63 0.06
CA ILE A 57 -1.21 -6.90 0.11
C ILE A 57 -0.60 -6.95 1.51
N LEU A 58 -1.35 -6.55 2.54
CA LEU A 58 -0.85 -6.57 3.92
C LEU A 58 -0.53 -7.98 4.40
N PRO A 59 -1.40 -9.01 4.18
CA PRO A 59 -1.06 -10.39 4.51
C PRO A 59 0.19 -10.91 3.80
N THR A 60 0.41 -10.57 2.52
CA THR A 60 1.63 -10.96 1.79
C THR A 60 2.89 -10.40 2.47
N PHE A 61 2.86 -9.14 2.90
CA PHE A 61 3.97 -8.57 3.67
C PHE A 61 4.13 -9.22 5.05
N SER A 62 3.03 -9.50 5.73
CA SER A 62 3.02 -10.13 7.06
C SER A 62 3.59 -11.55 7.06
N LEU A 63 3.45 -12.29 5.98
CA LEU A 63 4.03 -13.64 5.81
C LEU A 63 5.55 -13.61 5.63
N ASP A 64 6.11 -12.48 5.21
CA ASP A 64 7.56 -12.32 5.08
C ASP A 64 8.21 -12.13 6.45
N ARG A 65 8.78 -13.19 6.99
CA ARG A 65 9.40 -13.21 8.31
C ARG A 65 10.65 -12.33 8.44
N SER A 66 11.18 -11.80 7.34
CA SER A 66 12.27 -10.81 7.38
C SER A 66 11.78 -9.42 7.77
N ILE A 67 10.48 -9.12 7.66
CA ILE A 67 9.88 -7.86 8.06
C ILE A 67 9.66 -7.86 9.58
N LYS A 68 10.54 -7.19 10.31
CA LYS A 68 10.52 -7.08 11.78
C LYS A 68 9.99 -5.74 12.28
N ARG A 69 10.12 -4.68 11.48
CA ARG A 69 9.66 -3.33 11.81
C ARG A 69 8.87 -2.73 10.68
N VAL A 70 7.63 -2.36 10.98
CA VAL A 70 6.67 -1.79 10.03
C VAL A 70 6.27 -0.40 10.49
N LEU A 71 6.24 0.57 9.57
CA LEU A 71 5.62 1.87 9.79
C LEU A 71 4.42 2.03 8.85
N PHE A 72 3.27 2.30 9.41
CA PHE A 72 2.07 2.66 8.67
C PHE A 72 1.79 4.16 8.80
N CYS A 73 1.71 4.87 7.66
CA CYS A 73 1.48 6.30 7.59
C CYS A 73 0.01 6.61 7.30
N GLY A 74 -0.58 7.45 8.15
CA GLY A 74 -1.99 7.87 8.05
C GLY A 74 -2.93 6.95 8.83
N CYS A 75 -3.51 7.48 9.91
CA CYS A 75 -4.38 6.72 10.80
C CYS A 75 -5.86 7.06 10.59
N ALA A 76 -6.71 6.04 10.60
CA ALA A 76 -8.15 6.15 10.56
C ALA A 76 -8.79 4.98 11.32
N ARG A 77 -10.08 5.11 11.65
CA ARG A 77 -10.79 4.05 12.39
C ARG A 77 -10.64 2.67 11.72
N TYR A 78 -10.61 2.61 10.40
CA TYR A 78 -10.52 1.34 9.67
C TYR A 78 -9.10 0.77 9.64
N THR A 79 -8.05 1.58 9.85
CA THR A 79 -6.65 1.11 9.90
C THR A 79 -6.25 0.55 11.27
N GLN A 80 -7.07 0.75 12.30
CA GLN A 80 -6.78 0.34 13.68
C GLN A 80 -6.53 -1.16 13.82
N ALA A 81 -7.18 -1.98 13.00
CA ALA A 81 -7.01 -3.43 13.03
C ALA A 81 -5.74 -3.94 12.31
N TYR A 82 -5.01 -3.07 11.60
CA TYR A 82 -3.89 -3.51 10.77
C TYR A 82 -2.69 -3.98 11.58
N GLU A 83 -2.47 -3.46 12.79
CA GLU A 83 -1.46 -3.97 13.72
C GLU A 83 -1.59 -5.47 13.92
N GLY A 84 -2.81 -5.98 14.06
CA GLY A 84 -3.10 -7.41 14.24
C GLY A 84 -2.71 -8.29 13.04
N LEU A 85 -2.53 -7.71 11.86
CA LEU A 85 -2.03 -8.43 10.69
C LEU A 85 -0.53 -8.70 10.76
N PHE A 86 0.23 -8.01 11.63
CA PHE A 86 1.68 -8.11 11.75
C PHE A 86 2.13 -8.65 13.12
N PRO A 87 1.68 -9.86 13.54
CA PRO A 87 1.90 -10.37 14.90
C PRO A 87 3.37 -10.65 15.26
N HIS A 88 4.26 -10.62 14.28
CA HIS A 88 5.69 -10.91 14.43
C HIS A 88 6.58 -9.70 14.16
N SER A 89 5.98 -8.52 14.02
CA SER A 89 6.68 -7.29 13.71
C SER A 89 6.39 -6.23 14.79
N GLU A 90 7.36 -5.40 15.05
CA GLU A 90 7.18 -4.16 15.77
C GLU A 90 6.43 -3.19 14.85
N TYR A 91 5.19 -2.85 15.19
CA TYR A 91 4.30 -2.10 14.32
C TYR A 91 4.13 -0.67 14.82
N TRP A 92 4.66 0.25 14.04
CA TRP A 92 4.57 1.69 14.27
C TRP A 92 3.48 2.31 13.41
N THR A 93 2.88 3.37 13.91
CA THR A 93 1.98 4.23 13.15
C THR A 93 2.43 5.67 13.21
N LEU A 94 2.14 6.44 12.15
CA LEU A 94 2.47 7.86 12.05
C LEU A 94 1.27 8.60 11.47
N ASP A 95 0.87 9.68 12.14
CA ASP A 95 -0.15 10.62 11.65
C ASP A 95 0.10 12.01 12.24
N PRO A 96 0.08 13.09 11.44
CA PRO A 96 0.31 14.45 11.96
C PRO A 96 -0.81 14.97 12.86
N SER A 97 -1.97 14.34 12.87
CA SER A 97 -3.10 14.77 13.69
C SER A 97 -3.10 14.08 15.06
N PRO A 98 -2.91 14.84 16.18
CA PRO A 98 -3.01 14.24 17.51
C PRO A 98 -4.35 13.53 17.79
N ARG A 99 -5.43 14.01 17.13
CA ARG A 99 -6.76 13.39 17.25
C ARG A 99 -6.82 11.99 16.67
N ARG A 100 -5.92 11.63 15.74
CA ARG A 100 -5.86 10.34 15.08
C ARG A 100 -5.00 9.32 15.83
N GLN A 101 -4.24 9.74 16.84
CA GLN A 101 -3.48 8.86 17.72
C GLN A 101 -4.35 7.71 18.29
N ARG A 102 -5.62 7.98 18.59
CA ARG A 102 -6.59 6.96 19.05
C ARG A 102 -6.81 5.79 18.08
N PHE A 103 -6.41 5.94 16.83
CA PHE A 103 -6.48 4.92 15.78
C PHE A 103 -5.10 4.34 15.42
N GLY A 104 -4.06 4.84 16.06
CA GLY A 104 -2.70 4.34 15.93
C GLY A 104 -2.45 3.09 16.76
N SER A 105 -1.28 2.50 16.59
CA SER A 105 -0.76 1.41 17.41
C SER A 105 -0.26 1.94 18.77
N LYS A 106 0.21 1.04 19.63
CA LYS A 106 0.90 1.42 20.87
C LYS A 106 2.15 2.26 20.60
N LEU A 107 2.83 2.00 19.47
CA LEU A 107 4.00 2.73 19.00
C LEU A 107 3.53 3.74 17.95
N HIS A 108 3.15 4.95 18.41
CA HIS A 108 2.59 5.97 17.55
C HIS A 108 3.42 7.24 17.58
N VAL A 109 3.65 7.80 16.39
CA VAL A 109 4.35 9.08 16.19
C VAL A 109 3.32 10.12 15.72
N VAL A 110 3.22 11.23 16.46
CA VAL A 110 2.41 12.39 16.06
C VAL A 110 3.32 13.37 15.35
N ASP A 111 3.53 13.14 14.05
CA ASP A 111 4.32 14.04 13.19
C ASP A 111 4.04 13.72 11.72
N ARG A 112 4.67 14.49 10.83
CA ARG A 112 4.68 14.26 9.39
C ARG A 112 5.80 13.29 9.02
N LEU A 113 5.65 12.59 7.88
CA LEU A 113 6.65 11.62 7.42
C LEU A 113 8.02 12.28 7.16
N GLU A 114 8.04 13.48 6.63
CA GLU A 114 9.27 14.24 6.38
C GLU A 114 10.05 14.57 7.67
N ALA A 115 9.39 14.55 8.81
CA ALA A 115 9.99 14.80 10.12
C ALA A 115 10.35 13.52 10.90
N LEU A 116 10.21 12.35 10.29
CA LEU A 116 10.42 11.04 10.94
C LEU A 116 11.81 10.91 11.59
N HIS A 117 12.83 11.59 11.04
CA HIS A 117 14.19 11.61 11.58
C HIS A 117 14.31 12.20 13.00
N ARG A 118 13.29 12.91 13.50
CA ARG A 118 13.24 13.47 14.86
C ARG A 118 12.84 12.41 15.90
N HIS A 119 12.41 11.27 15.47
CA HIS A 119 11.88 10.21 16.32
C HIS A 119 12.79 8.98 16.28
N ALA A 120 12.95 8.33 17.42
CA ALA A 120 13.78 7.13 17.55
C ALA A 120 13.08 5.87 17.00
N VAL A 121 12.56 5.97 15.79
CA VAL A 121 12.02 4.85 15.03
C VAL A 121 13.21 4.22 14.31
N GLY A 122 13.76 3.14 14.82
CA GLY A 122 14.97 2.48 14.26
C GLY A 122 14.80 2.06 12.79
N PRO A 123 15.78 1.42 12.17
CA PRO A 123 15.68 1.04 10.77
C PRO A 123 14.43 0.19 10.51
N LEU A 124 13.65 0.58 9.53
CA LEU A 124 12.36 -0.03 9.18
C LEU A 124 12.55 -1.01 8.01
N ASP A 125 11.88 -2.16 8.07
CA ASP A 125 11.87 -3.13 6.97
C ASP A 125 10.76 -2.85 5.96
N LEU A 126 9.67 -2.21 6.42
CA LEU A 126 8.52 -1.84 5.59
C LEU A 126 7.93 -0.50 6.02
N ILE A 127 7.77 0.39 5.05
CA ILE A 127 6.96 1.61 5.21
C ILE A 127 5.74 1.50 4.29
N ILE A 128 4.55 1.74 4.85
CA ILE A 128 3.27 1.73 4.14
C ILE A 128 2.71 3.15 4.13
N CYS A 129 2.76 3.80 2.97
CA CYS A 129 2.16 5.11 2.72
C CYS A 129 0.92 4.92 1.84
N ASN A 130 -0.23 4.57 2.45
CA ASN A 130 -1.46 4.37 1.71
C ASN A 130 -2.45 5.51 1.93
N GLY A 131 -2.80 6.22 0.85
CA GLY A 131 -3.70 7.37 0.93
C GLY A 131 -3.06 8.58 1.65
N VAL A 132 -1.76 8.80 1.45
CA VAL A 132 -1.03 9.97 1.97
C VAL A 132 -0.84 11.00 0.87
N LEU A 133 -0.44 10.59 -0.33
CA LEU A 133 -0.39 11.45 -1.51
C LEU A 133 -1.81 11.90 -1.90
N GLY A 134 -2.00 13.18 -2.04
CA GLY A 134 -3.29 13.80 -2.36
C GLY A 134 -4.26 13.91 -1.18
N TRP A 135 -3.86 13.47 0.04
CA TRP A 135 -4.67 13.56 1.26
C TRP A 135 -3.98 14.29 2.42
N GLY A 136 -2.67 14.29 2.46
CA GLY A 136 -1.86 14.99 3.46
C GLY A 136 -0.61 15.60 2.84
N ILE A 137 -0.07 14.95 1.80
CA ILE A 137 1.01 15.45 0.96
C ILE A 137 0.40 15.87 -0.38
N ASN A 138 0.34 17.17 -0.63
CA ASN A 138 -0.42 17.75 -1.73
C ASN A 138 0.42 18.55 -2.75
N ASP A 139 1.71 18.69 -2.50
CA ASP A 139 2.68 19.32 -3.40
C ASP A 139 3.94 18.47 -3.56
N THR A 140 4.70 18.76 -4.61
CA THR A 140 5.88 17.98 -4.98
C THR A 140 7.01 18.13 -3.96
N GLU A 141 7.20 19.29 -3.36
CA GLU A 141 8.26 19.53 -2.38
C GLU A 141 8.05 18.67 -1.11
N GLN A 142 6.82 18.65 -0.59
CA GLN A 142 6.45 17.77 0.53
C GLN A 142 6.66 16.31 0.17
N ALA A 143 6.26 15.90 -1.02
CA ALA A 143 6.42 14.52 -1.48
C ALA A 143 7.90 14.13 -1.57
N GLU A 144 8.74 14.99 -2.14
CA GLU A 144 10.18 14.81 -2.22
C GLU A 144 10.80 14.64 -0.81
N ALA A 145 10.42 15.51 0.13
CA ALA A 145 10.92 15.44 1.51
C ALA A 145 10.47 14.16 2.20
N ALA A 146 9.20 13.77 2.04
CA ALA A 146 8.63 12.57 2.63
C ALA A 146 9.29 11.29 2.09
N ILE A 147 9.53 11.20 0.77
CA ILE A 147 10.18 10.04 0.16
C ILE A 147 11.66 9.96 0.57
N ARG A 148 12.38 11.08 0.66
CA ARG A 148 13.75 11.10 1.21
C ARG A 148 13.78 10.64 2.67
N ALA A 149 12.85 11.09 3.49
CA ALA A 149 12.75 10.65 4.89
C ALA A 149 12.44 9.15 5.00
N ALA A 150 11.51 8.65 4.18
CA ALA A 150 11.22 7.22 4.11
C ALA A 150 12.45 6.41 3.68
N HIS A 151 13.20 6.88 2.67
CA HIS A 151 14.43 6.22 2.25
C HIS A 151 15.48 6.18 3.38
N ALA A 152 15.67 7.29 4.08
CA ALA A 152 16.62 7.36 5.20
C ALA A 152 16.25 6.40 6.34
N ALA A 153 14.96 6.29 6.67
CA ALA A 153 14.46 5.45 7.75
C ALA A 153 14.43 3.96 7.42
N LEU A 154 14.42 3.58 6.15
CA LEU A 154 14.42 2.18 5.74
C LEU A 154 15.80 1.52 5.95
N ALA A 155 15.78 0.30 6.44
CA ALA A 155 16.91 -0.61 6.44
C ALA A 155 17.42 -0.86 5.01
N SER A 156 18.63 -1.39 4.87
CA SER A 156 19.11 -1.89 3.57
C SER A 156 18.13 -2.92 3.01
N ARG A 157 17.72 -2.75 1.75
CA ARG A 157 16.71 -3.58 1.07
C ARG A 157 15.30 -3.48 1.68
N GLY A 158 15.04 -2.54 2.58
CA GLY A 158 13.71 -2.24 3.11
C GLY A 158 12.73 -1.85 2.00
N ARG A 159 11.44 -2.03 2.25
CA ARG A 159 10.37 -1.89 1.26
C ARG A 159 9.51 -0.68 1.53
N LEU A 160 9.06 -0.04 0.45
CA LEU A 160 8.07 1.04 0.48
C LEU A 160 6.84 0.61 -0.33
N LEU A 161 5.67 0.61 0.30
CA LEU A 161 4.37 0.56 -0.38
C LEU A 161 3.82 1.98 -0.47
N LEU A 162 3.52 2.42 -1.68
CA LEU A 162 2.91 3.70 -1.96
C LEU A 162 1.54 3.50 -2.59
N GLY A 163 0.46 3.81 -1.84
CA GLY A 163 -0.92 3.76 -2.32
C GLY A 163 -1.46 5.17 -2.57
N TRP A 164 -1.98 5.43 -3.77
CA TRP A 164 -2.44 6.75 -4.18
C TRP A 164 -3.61 6.68 -5.17
N ASN A 165 -4.31 7.80 -5.39
CA ASN A 165 -5.45 7.85 -6.29
C ASN A 165 -5.11 8.61 -7.58
N ASP A 166 -5.16 7.93 -8.73
CA ASP A 166 -4.91 8.53 -10.04
C ASP A 166 -6.17 9.22 -10.61
N VAL A 167 -6.74 10.14 -9.82
CA VAL A 167 -7.94 10.91 -10.18
C VAL A 167 -7.91 12.28 -9.51
N ALA A 168 -8.30 13.33 -10.24
CA ALA A 168 -8.42 14.67 -9.69
C ALA A 168 -9.47 14.73 -8.55
N PRO A 169 -9.24 15.53 -7.50
CA PRO A 169 -8.08 16.38 -7.25
C PRO A 169 -6.93 15.65 -6.52
N ARG A 170 -7.00 14.32 -6.35
CA ARG A 170 -6.07 13.52 -5.52
C ARG A 170 -4.74 13.19 -6.19
N ASN A 171 -4.65 13.34 -7.52
CA ASN A 171 -3.44 13.08 -8.30
C ASN A 171 -2.62 14.34 -8.60
N ARG A 172 -2.69 15.36 -7.76
CA ARG A 172 -1.86 16.57 -7.89
C ARG A 172 -0.37 16.25 -7.83
N VAL A 173 -0.01 15.31 -6.97
CA VAL A 173 1.34 14.75 -6.88
C VAL A 173 1.29 13.32 -7.36
N ARG A 174 2.03 13.01 -8.41
CA ARG A 174 2.12 11.66 -8.98
C ARG A 174 3.51 11.10 -8.71
N PRO A 175 3.65 9.79 -8.44
CA PRO A 175 4.95 9.17 -8.20
C PRO A 175 5.97 9.44 -9.31
N GLU A 176 5.52 9.53 -10.56
CA GLU A 176 6.37 9.81 -11.72
C GLU A 176 7.06 11.18 -11.66
N HIS A 177 6.54 12.10 -10.83
CA HIS A 177 7.08 13.46 -10.67
C HIS A 177 7.93 13.61 -9.39
N ILE A 178 8.12 12.53 -8.62
CA ILE A 178 8.90 12.53 -7.37
C ILE A 178 10.30 11.98 -7.68
N THR A 179 11.29 12.87 -7.80
CA THR A 179 12.65 12.48 -8.18
C THR A 179 13.34 11.63 -7.10
N ALA A 180 12.99 11.82 -5.83
CA ALA A 180 13.51 11.00 -4.73
C ALA A 180 13.19 9.51 -4.86
N LEU A 181 12.17 9.12 -5.64
CA LEU A 181 11.88 7.71 -5.93
C LEU A 181 12.96 7.03 -6.78
N ALA A 182 13.85 7.79 -7.44
CA ALA A 182 15.00 7.23 -8.14
C ALA A 182 16.00 6.49 -7.21
N ALA A 183 15.96 6.77 -5.90
CA ALA A 183 16.75 6.03 -4.90
C ALA A 183 16.15 4.64 -4.56
N PHE A 184 15.03 4.30 -5.18
CA PHE A 184 14.37 3.02 -5.01
C PHE A 184 14.33 2.24 -6.33
N THR A 185 14.29 0.92 -6.23
CA THR A 185 13.99 0.06 -7.38
C THR A 185 12.55 -0.44 -7.30
N PRO A 186 11.79 -0.46 -8.40
CA PRO A 186 10.51 -1.14 -8.44
C PRO A 186 10.67 -2.60 -8.02
N ALA A 187 9.87 -3.08 -7.08
CA ALA A 187 10.00 -4.41 -6.50
C ALA A 187 8.67 -5.14 -6.53
N PRO A 188 8.47 -6.11 -7.43
CA PRO A 188 7.24 -6.86 -7.50
C PRO A 188 6.84 -7.48 -6.14
N LEU A 189 5.56 -7.42 -5.81
CA LEU A 189 4.99 -8.08 -4.65
C LEU A 189 4.24 -9.33 -5.11
N SER A 190 4.87 -10.50 -4.99
CA SER A 190 4.28 -11.78 -5.44
C SER A 190 3.77 -11.70 -6.88
N HIS A 191 2.50 -12.01 -7.12
CA HIS A 191 1.88 -12.02 -8.45
C HIS A 191 1.43 -10.64 -8.96
N PHE A 192 1.55 -9.60 -8.14
CA PHE A 192 1.01 -8.27 -8.47
C PHE A 192 1.92 -7.42 -9.38
N GLY A 193 3.17 -7.81 -9.57
CA GLY A 193 4.14 -6.93 -10.21
C GLY A 193 4.54 -5.76 -9.30
N ALA A 194 5.25 -4.77 -9.86
CA ALA A 194 5.71 -3.61 -9.11
C ALA A 194 4.65 -2.48 -9.03
N ARG A 195 3.58 -2.57 -9.81
CA ARG A 195 2.45 -1.63 -9.80
C ARG A 195 1.14 -2.36 -10.05
N VAL A 196 0.12 -2.03 -9.23
CA VAL A 196 -1.25 -2.54 -9.38
C VAL A 196 -2.20 -1.35 -9.49
N ARG A 197 -3.04 -1.36 -10.53
CA ARG A 197 -4.12 -0.39 -10.72
C ARG A 197 -5.44 -1.06 -10.36
N VAL A 198 -6.16 -0.49 -9.40
CA VAL A 198 -7.46 -1.02 -8.97
C VAL A 198 -8.56 -0.33 -9.75
N PRO A 199 -9.43 -1.08 -10.45
CA PRO A 199 -10.59 -0.51 -11.13
C PRO A 199 -11.55 0.19 -10.14
N GLY A 200 -12.18 1.24 -10.58
CA GLY A 200 -13.19 1.95 -9.80
C GLY A 200 -13.02 3.47 -9.89
N TRP A 201 -13.96 4.20 -9.28
CA TRP A 201 -14.01 5.66 -9.37
C TRP A 201 -12.83 6.37 -8.68
N HIS A 202 -12.19 5.73 -7.68
CA HIS A 202 -10.99 6.24 -7.03
C HIS A 202 -9.72 6.08 -7.87
N ARG A 203 -9.71 5.18 -8.86
CA ARG A 203 -8.54 4.86 -9.68
C ARG A 203 -7.30 4.64 -8.81
N HIS A 204 -7.45 3.84 -7.75
CA HIS A 204 -6.38 3.63 -6.79
C HIS A 204 -5.23 2.83 -7.41
N VAL A 205 -4.01 3.21 -7.06
CA VAL A 205 -2.77 2.57 -7.54
C VAL A 205 -1.93 2.19 -6.34
N PHE A 206 -1.38 0.98 -6.35
CA PHE A 206 -0.35 0.54 -5.41
C PHE A 206 0.97 0.39 -6.16
N ASP A 207 2.00 1.08 -5.70
CA ASP A 207 3.36 0.96 -6.18
C ASP A 207 4.23 0.31 -5.11
N PHE A 208 5.03 -0.68 -5.51
CA PHE A 208 5.92 -1.43 -4.63
C PHE A 208 7.37 -1.11 -4.99
N TYR A 209 8.13 -0.71 -3.97
CA TYR A 209 9.52 -0.33 -4.10
C TYR A 209 10.40 -1.05 -3.08
N ARG A 210 11.68 -1.13 -3.40
CA ARG A 210 12.74 -1.55 -2.49
C ARG A 210 13.83 -0.49 -2.47
N LYS A 211 14.36 -0.20 -1.30
CA LYS A 211 15.56 0.63 -1.14
C LYS A 211 16.71 -0.04 -1.88
N ALA A 212 17.35 0.70 -2.78
CA ALA A 212 18.50 0.25 -3.55
C ALA A 212 19.72 -0.04 -2.68
#